data_f58d8325fca447143db3684998a3c06a
#
_entry.id   f58d8325fca447143db3684998a3c06a
#
_cell.length_a   1.000
_cell.length_b   1.000
_cell.length_c   1.000
_cell.angle_alpha   90.00
_cell.angle_beta   90.00
_cell.angle_gamma   90.00
#
_symmetry.space_group_name_H-M   'P 1'
#
loop_
_entity.id
_entity.type
_entity.pdbx_description
1 polymer ?
#
loop_
_entity_poly.entity_id
_entity_poly.type
_entity_poly.pdbx_seq_one_letter_code
_entity_poly.pdbx_strand_id
1 'polypeptide(L)'
;MIAVIDYGAGNLFSVCNALKYLNISHEVTKDADVINRADAVILPGVGAFPAAMESLHATGLVDTIKQNAAKKPLLGICLGMQMLFDRSDENGDCNGLGLISGEVHRIPSKRVIIPHMGWNELVITQDSPLLKDIEKPVFTYFVHSYQAFCDDRNIIAYCDYDGKIPALVTDGKFVFGAQYHPEKSGEKGLQMLRNFEELAK
;
A
#
# COMPACT_ATOMS: atom_id res chain seq x y z
N MET A 1 -9.51 -15.87 2.85
CA MET A 1 -9.41 -14.95 4.02
C MET A 1 -8.18 -14.05 3.89
N ILE A 2 -8.30 -12.76 4.15
CA ILE A 2 -7.19 -11.79 4.12
C ILE A 2 -6.62 -11.59 5.53
N ALA A 3 -5.30 -11.70 5.71
CA ALA A 3 -4.62 -11.29 6.94
C ALA A 3 -4.32 -9.78 6.87
N VAL A 4 -4.80 -9.01 7.84
CA VAL A 4 -4.47 -7.60 8.02
C VAL A 4 -3.44 -7.50 9.13
N ILE A 5 -2.24 -7.06 8.79
CA ILE A 5 -1.11 -7.05 9.74
C ILE A 5 -1.32 -5.97 10.80
N ASP A 6 -1.30 -6.39 12.07
CA ASP A 6 -1.26 -5.51 13.24
C ASP A 6 0.17 -5.45 13.80
N TYR A 7 0.88 -4.38 13.51
CA TYR A 7 2.19 -4.11 14.10
C TYR A 7 2.20 -2.89 15.03
N GLY A 8 1.01 -2.48 15.50
CA GLY A 8 0.83 -1.33 16.40
C GLY A 8 0.73 0.02 15.68
N ALA A 9 0.80 0.05 14.36
CA ALA A 9 0.59 1.25 13.55
C ALA A 9 -0.35 0.93 12.38
N GLY A 10 -1.02 1.94 11.85
CA GLY A 10 -1.95 1.79 10.72
C GLY A 10 -3.39 2.11 11.09
N ASN A 11 -4.17 2.48 10.07
CA ASN A 11 -5.60 2.73 10.22
C ASN A 11 -6.37 1.40 10.05
N LEU A 12 -6.13 0.44 10.97
CA LEU A 12 -6.77 -0.87 10.96
C LEU A 12 -8.29 -0.76 10.91
N PHE A 13 -8.86 0.18 11.69
CA PHE A 13 -10.31 0.36 11.78
C PHE A 13 -10.94 0.65 10.42
N SER A 14 -10.40 1.59 9.65
CA SER A 14 -10.96 1.95 8.34
C SER A 14 -10.82 0.82 7.32
N VAL A 15 -9.65 0.15 7.28
CA VAL A 15 -9.43 -0.99 6.38
C VAL A 15 -10.39 -2.13 6.73
N CYS A 16 -10.49 -2.52 8.00
CA CYS A 16 -11.39 -3.60 8.43
C CYS A 16 -12.87 -3.27 8.18
N ASN A 17 -13.28 -2.02 8.39
CA ASN A 17 -14.65 -1.60 8.09
C ASN A 17 -14.96 -1.70 6.58
N ALA A 18 -14.03 -1.32 5.72
CA ALA A 18 -14.19 -1.46 4.27
C ALA A 18 -14.30 -2.95 3.88
N LEU A 19 -13.40 -3.81 4.39
CA LEU A 19 -13.45 -5.25 4.14
C LEU A 19 -14.76 -5.87 4.65
N LYS A 20 -15.21 -5.49 5.85
CA LYS A 20 -16.48 -5.94 6.42
C LYS A 20 -17.68 -5.49 5.58
N TYR A 21 -17.69 -4.23 5.15
CA TYR A 21 -18.73 -3.70 4.26
C TYR A 21 -18.82 -4.49 2.94
N LEU A 22 -17.68 -4.93 2.43
CA LEU A 22 -17.58 -5.74 1.22
C LEU A 22 -17.88 -7.22 1.44
N ASN A 23 -18.15 -7.66 2.68
CA ASN A 23 -18.26 -9.06 3.09
C ASN A 23 -17.02 -9.89 2.78
N ILE A 24 -15.83 -9.28 2.80
CA ILE A 24 -14.55 -9.95 2.60
C ILE A 24 -14.08 -10.53 3.93
N SER A 25 -13.84 -11.86 3.95
CA SER A 25 -13.31 -12.54 5.12
C SER A 25 -11.90 -12.06 5.43
N HIS A 26 -11.68 -11.55 6.64
CA HIS A 26 -10.39 -11.03 7.07
C HIS A 26 -10.16 -11.23 8.56
N GLU A 27 -8.90 -11.23 8.95
CA GLU A 27 -8.45 -11.32 10.34
C GLU A 27 -7.32 -10.32 10.59
N VAL A 28 -7.46 -9.50 11.64
CA VAL A 28 -6.40 -8.62 12.12
C VAL A 28 -5.47 -9.46 12.99
N THR A 29 -4.19 -9.49 12.64
CA THR A 29 -3.28 -10.44 13.29
C THR A 29 -1.85 -9.94 13.37
N LYS A 30 -1.15 -10.39 14.41
CA LYS A 30 0.31 -10.37 14.56
C LYS A 30 0.88 -11.78 14.72
N ASP A 31 0.09 -12.80 14.39
CA ASP A 31 0.46 -14.21 14.45
C ASP A 31 0.94 -14.67 13.06
N ALA A 32 2.17 -15.17 13.00
CA ALA A 32 2.80 -15.66 11.78
C ALA A 32 2.00 -16.85 11.17
N ASP A 33 1.42 -17.72 11.99
CA ASP A 33 0.66 -18.86 11.51
C ASP A 33 -0.65 -18.46 10.83
N VAL A 34 -1.30 -17.41 11.34
CA VAL A 34 -2.48 -16.81 10.69
C VAL A 34 -2.10 -16.21 9.34
N ILE A 35 -1.00 -15.46 9.28
CA ILE A 35 -0.47 -14.88 8.03
C ILE A 35 -0.15 -16.00 7.03
N ASN A 36 0.49 -17.08 7.47
CA ASN A 36 0.85 -18.20 6.61
C ASN A 36 -0.37 -18.93 6.04
N ARG A 37 -1.47 -19.04 6.78
CA ARG A 37 -2.71 -19.68 6.33
C ARG A 37 -3.62 -18.78 5.51
N ALA A 38 -3.43 -17.45 5.56
CA ALA A 38 -4.23 -16.51 4.80
C ALA A 38 -3.98 -16.64 3.29
N ASP A 39 -4.98 -16.27 2.49
CA ASP A 39 -4.91 -16.30 1.02
C ASP A 39 -4.25 -15.03 0.46
N ALA A 40 -4.33 -13.92 1.20
CA ALA A 40 -3.68 -12.66 0.88
C ALA A 40 -3.33 -11.89 2.15
N VAL A 41 -2.47 -10.87 2.01
CA VAL A 41 -1.99 -10.04 3.12
C VAL A 41 -2.22 -8.57 2.81
N ILE A 42 -2.73 -7.80 3.79
CA ILE A 42 -2.74 -6.34 3.75
C ILE A 42 -1.77 -5.82 4.81
N LEU A 43 -0.87 -4.94 4.40
CA LEU A 43 0.03 -4.19 5.26
C LEU A 43 -0.44 -2.73 5.29
N PRO A 44 -1.26 -2.32 6.26
CA PRO A 44 -1.64 -0.93 6.42
C PRO A 44 -0.50 -0.14 7.07
N GLY A 45 -0.50 1.17 6.91
CA GLY A 45 0.48 2.01 7.61
C GLY A 45 0.05 3.47 7.67
N VAL A 46 0.32 4.11 8.82
CA VAL A 46 0.23 5.55 9.03
C VAL A 46 1.35 6.01 9.93
N GLY A 47 1.73 7.29 9.86
CA GLY A 47 2.80 7.87 10.67
C GLY A 47 4.14 7.95 9.92
N ALA A 48 5.26 7.84 10.61
CA ALA A 48 6.59 7.98 10.06
C ALA A 48 7.24 6.63 9.73
N PHE A 49 7.97 6.58 8.63
CA PHE A 49 8.59 5.37 8.11
C PHE A 49 9.50 4.64 9.12
N PRO A 50 10.46 5.30 9.82
CA PRO A 50 11.32 4.60 10.77
C PRO A 50 10.55 3.99 11.94
N ALA A 51 9.59 4.73 12.50
CA ALA A 51 8.78 4.23 13.62
C ALA A 51 7.93 3.02 13.23
N ALA A 52 7.39 3.03 12.01
CA ALA A 52 6.62 1.90 11.48
C ALA A 52 7.51 0.67 11.26
N MET A 53 8.70 0.84 10.68
CA MET A 53 9.65 -0.26 10.50
C MET A 53 10.16 -0.81 11.83
N GLU A 54 10.46 0.05 12.81
CA GLU A 54 10.83 -0.39 14.17
C GLU A 54 9.73 -1.22 14.82
N SER A 55 8.47 -0.72 14.76
CA SER A 55 7.31 -1.44 15.27
C SER A 55 7.12 -2.78 14.58
N LEU A 56 7.28 -2.83 13.25
CA LEU A 56 7.17 -4.07 12.49
C LEU A 56 8.28 -5.06 12.84
N HIS A 57 9.53 -4.58 12.98
CA HIS A 57 10.66 -5.42 13.44
C HIS A 57 10.42 -6.00 14.84
N ALA A 58 9.85 -5.22 15.75
CA ALA A 58 9.54 -5.66 17.10
C ALA A 58 8.53 -6.82 17.16
N THR A 59 7.68 -6.97 16.14
CA THR A 59 6.76 -8.12 16.04
C THR A 59 7.43 -9.41 15.59
N GLY A 60 8.63 -9.35 14.99
CA GLY A 60 9.28 -10.50 14.36
C GLY A 60 8.65 -10.97 13.04
N LEU A 61 7.70 -10.20 12.49
CA LEU A 61 6.94 -10.62 11.29
C LEU A 61 7.60 -10.32 9.94
N VAL A 62 8.72 -9.60 9.92
CA VAL A 62 9.38 -9.18 8.67
C VAL A 62 9.65 -10.35 7.74
N ASP A 63 10.27 -11.41 8.22
CA ASP A 63 10.58 -12.59 7.40
C ASP A 63 9.30 -13.31 6.95
N THR A 64 8.31 -13.42 7.83
CA THR A 64 7.00 -14.00 7.50
C THR A 64 6.33 -13.24 6.36
N ILE A 65 6.32 -11.91 6.43
CA ILE A 65 5.73 -11.06 5.38
C ILE A 65 6.49 -11.25 4.07
N LYS A 66 7.82 -11.20 4.07
CA LYS A 66 8.65 -11.41 2.87
C LYS A 66 8.42 -12.78 2.23
N GLN A 67 8.37 -13.84 3.02
CA GLN A 67 8.12 -15.19 2.54
C GLN A 67 6.72 -15.35 1.92
N ASN A 68 5.72 -14.69 2.49
CA ASN A 68 4.35 -14.73 1.97
C ASN A 68 4.19 -13.86 0.73
N ALA A 69 4.84 -12.69 0.67
CA ALA A 69 4.86 -11.82 -0.50
C ALA A 69 5.40 -12.49 -1.78
N ALA A 70 6.25 -13.50 -1.63
CA ALA A 70 6.77 -14.31 -2.75
C ALA A 70 5.76 -15.35 -3.28
N LYS A 71 4.63 -15.59 -2.60
CA LYS A 71 3.73 -16.72 -2.86
C LYS A 71 2.27 -16.32 -3.04
N LYS A 72 1.85 -15.20 -2.47
CA LYS A 72 0.45 -14.76 -2.45
C LYS A 72 0.33 -13.25 -2.53
N PRO A 73 -0.84 -12.71 -2.91
CA PRO A 73 -1.06 -11.27 -3.00
C PRO A 73 -0.78 -10.55 -1.68
N LEU A 74 -0.01 -9.47 -1.75
CA LEU A 74 0.26 -8.54 -0.66
C LEU A 74 -0.07 -7.12 -1.13
N LEU A 75 -0.86 -6.39 -0.36
CA LEU A 75 -1.20 -5.00 -0.60
C LEU A 75 -0.70 -4.12 0.54
N GLY A 76 0.26 -3.25 0.25
CA GLY A 76 0.65 -2.15 1.13
C GLY A 76 -0.25 -0.93 0.93
N ILE A 77 -0.75 -0.32 2.01
CA ILE A 77 -1.62 0.87 1.95
C ILE A 77 -0.92 2.06 2.61
N CYS A 78 -0.78 3.16 1.90
CA CYS A 78 -0.17 4.42 2.29
C CYS A 78 1.26 4.21 2.80
N LEU A 79 1.56 4.40 4.09
CA LEU A 79 2.87 4.08 4.64
C LEU A 79 3.23 2.60 4.47
N GLY A 80 2.25 1.69 4.53
CA GLY A 80 2.46 0.28 4.22
C GLY A 80 2.96 0.03 2.80
N MET A 81 2.52 0.82 1.80
CA MET A 81 3.12 0.82 0.47
C MET A 81 4.57 1.30 0.51
N GLN A 82 4.86 2.39 1.20
CA GLN A 82 6.22 2.94 1.28
C GLN A 82 7.19 1.93 1.91
N MET A 83 6.76 1.19 2.93
CA MET A 83 7.55 0.15 3.58
C MET A 83 7.93 -1.01 2.64
N LEU A 84 7.27 -1.19 1.49
CA LEU A 84 7.62 -2.22 0.51
C LEU A 84 8.95 -1.94 -0.21
N PHE A 85 9.40 -0.69 -0.25
CA PHE A 85 10.61 -0.26 -0.95
C PHE A 85 11.90 -0.59 -0.17
N ASP A 86 13.05 -0.32 -0.80
CA ASP A 86 14.35 -0.66 -0.23
C ASP A 86 14.65 0.18 1.02
N ARG A 87 14.37 1.50 0.97
CA ARG A 87 14.65 2.42 2.09
C ARG A 87 13.88 3.74 2.00
N SER A 88 13.95 4.51 3.10
CA SER A 88 13.47 5.90 3.17
C SER A 88 14.48 6.78 3.90
N ASP A 89 14.53 8.07 3.51
CA ASP A 89 15.30 9.11 4.22
C ASP A 89 14.47 9.91 5.24
N GLU A 90 13.23 9.48 5.50
CA GLU A 90 12.39 10.14 6.50
C GLU A 90 13.00 10.05 7.90
N ASN A 91 13.34 11.22 8.47
CA ASN A 91 13.98 11.31 9.79
C ASN A 91 15.31 10.51 9.93
N GLY A 92 16.01 10.29 8.82
CA GLY A 92 17.26 9.52 8.75
C GLY A 92 17.11 8.28 7.86
N ASP A 93 18.23 7.66 7.56
CA ASP A 93 18.28 6.50 6.66
C ASP A 93 17.67 5.26 7.35
N CYS A 94 16.64 4.69 6.77
CA CYS A 94 15.94 3.53 7.31
C CYS A 94 15.62 2.52 6.20
N ASN A 95 16.02 1.27 6.39
CA ASN A 95 15.71 0.19 5.45
C ASN A 95 14.23 -0.20 5.54
N GLY A 96 13.63 -0.46 4.37
CA GLY A 96 12.31 -1.04 4.23
C GLY A 96 12.33 -2.55 4.05
N LEU A 97 11.26 -3.08 3.47
CA LEU A 97 11.12 -4.52 3.22
C LEU A 97 11.87 -4.98 1.96
N GLY A 98 12.22 -4.10 1.04
CA GLY A 98 12.93 -4.46 -0.19
C GLY A 98 12.15 -5.43 -1.09
N LEU A 99 10.82 -5.29 -1.13
CA LEU A 99 9.93 -6.11 -1.99
C LEU A 99 9.73 -5.48 -3.36
N ILE A 100 9.90 -4.15 -3.46
CA ILE A 100 9.89 -3.39 -4.71
C ILE A 100 11.15 -2.52 -4.69
N SER A 101 11.95 -2.58 -5.75
CA SER A 101 13.16 -1.75 -5.85
C SER A 101 12.82 -0.27 -5.95
N GLY A 102 13.53 0.54 -5.18
CA GLY A 102 13.34 1.99 -5.13
C GLY A 102 13.47 2.56 -3.74
N GLU A 103 13.32 3.87 -3.63
CA GLU A 103 13.51 4.61 -2.40
C GLU A 103 12.32 5.53 -2.14
N VAL A 104 12.11 5.89 -0.89
CA VAL A 104 11.05 6.79 -0.45
C VAL A 104 11.68 8.09 0.05
N HIS A 105 11.30 9.21 -0.58
CA HIS A 105 11.79 10.54 -0.24
C HIS A 105 10.65 11.54 -0.09
N ARG A 106 10.94 12.65 0.57
CA ARG A 106 9.98 13.76 0.67
C ARG A 106 9.61 14.24 -0.74
N ILE A 107 8.32 14.56 -0.96
CA ILE A 107 7.84 15.14 -2.22
C ILE A 107 8.62 16.42 -2.51
N PRO A 108 9.36 16.50 -3.65
CA PRO A 108 10.32 17.58 -3.92
C PRO A 108 9.62 18.80 -4.55
N SER A 109 8.59 19.34 -3.91
CA SER A 109 7.88 20.50 -4.42
C SER A 109 8.02 21.73 -3.53
N LYS A 110 8.05 22.90 -4.20
CA LYS A 110 7.93 24.22 -3.58
C LYS A 110 6.70 24.98 -4.07
N ARG A 111 5.92 24.40 -4.99
CA ARG A 111 4.78 25.04 -5.66
C ARG A 111 3.43 24.58 -5.12
N VAL A 112 3.40 23.41 -4.52
CA VAL A 112 2.18 22.82 -3.92
C VAL A 112 2.34 22.61 -2.42
N ILE A 113 1.22 22.51 -1.73
CA ILE A 113 1.20 22.29 -0.28
C ILE A 113 1.59 20.85 0.02
N ILE A 114 2.51 20.65 0.95
CA ILE A 114 2.88 19.34 1.50
C ILE A 114 2.47 19.33 2.99
N PRO A 115 1.70 18.32 3.43
CA PRO A 115 1.37 17.05 2.77
C PRO A 115 0.44 17.19 1.57
N HIS A 116 0.61 16.33 0.56
CA HIS A 116 -0.37 16.07 -0.47
C HIS A 116 -1.62 15.48 0.20
N MET A 117 -2.69 16.26 0.25
CA MET A 117 -3.93 15.88 0.94
C MET A 117 -5.13 16.20 0.06
N GLY A 118 -5.95 15.21 -0.21
CA GLY A 118 -7.18 15.38 -0.98
C GLY A 118 -7.39 14.32 -2.05
N TRP A 119 -8.37 14.59 -2.91
CA TRP A 119 -8.74 13.69 -4.01
C TRP A 119 -8.01 14.09 -5.28
N ASN A 120 -7.27 13.13 -5.87
CA ASN A 120 -6.59 13.31 -7.13
C ASN A 120 -6.92 12.17 -8.09
N GLU A 121 -6.93 12.50 -9.38
CA GLU A 121 -7.13 11.52 -10.46
C GLU A 121 -5.90 10.65 -10.64
N LEU A 122 -6.13 9.36 -10.88
CA LEU A 122 -5.09 8.40 -11.26
C LEU A 122 -4.88 8.42 -12.78
N VAL A 123 -3.66 8.67 -13.20
CA VAL A 123 -3.20 8.43 -14.57
C VAL A 123 -2.69 7.01 -14.65
N ILE A 124 -3.47 6.13 -15.26
CA ILE A 124 -3.16 4.69 -15.39
C ILE A 124 -2.21 4.49 -16.56
N THR A 125 -1.06 3.87 -16.29
CA THR A 125 0.02 3.62 -17.26
C THR A 125 0.13 2.16 -17.69
N GLN A 126 -0.39 1.23 -16.86
CA GLN A 126 -0.35 -0.20 -17.11
C GLN A 126 -1.67 -0.84 -16.72
N ASP A 127 -2.02 -1.91 -17.40
CA ASP A 127 -3.13 -2.76 -16.97
C ASP A 127 -2.80 -3.44 -15.65
N SER A 128 -3.80 -3.54 -14.80
CA SER A 128 -3.66 -4.20 -13.50
C SER A 128 -4.96 -4.88 -13.11
N PRO A 129 -4.90 -6.09 -12.55
CA PRO A 129 -6.08 -6.75 -12.02
C PRO A 129 -6.77 -5.94 -10.91
N LEU A 130 -6.04 -5.11 -10.17
CA LEU A 130 -6.64 -4.22 -9.16
C LEU A 130 -7.56 -3.15 -9.77
N LEU A 131 -7.36 -2.81 -11.04
CA LEU A 131 -8.15 -1.79 -11.76
C LEU A 131 -9.22 -2.40 -12.67
N LYS A 132 -9.42 -3.72 -12.61
CA LYS A 132 -10.44 -4.42 -13.39
C LYS A 132 -11.83 -3.83 -13.11
N ASP A 133 -12.59 -3.57 -14.18
CA ASP A 133 -13.96 -3.06 -14.16
C ASP A 133 -14.12 -1.69 -13.44
N ILE A 134 -13.04 -0.90 -13.37
CA ILE A 134 -13.07 0.46 -12.83
C ILE A 134 -13.04 1.47 -13.97
N GLU A 135 -14.15 2.16 -14.18
CA GLU A 135 -14.30 3.18 -15.21
C GLU A 135 -13.53 4.47 -14.86
N LYS A 136 -12.89 5.06 -15.89
CA LYS A 136 -12.24 6.39 -15.75
C LYS A 136 -13.28 7.50 -15.78
N PRO A 137 -13.02 8.68 -15.15
CA PRO A 137 -11.81 9.01 -14.37
C PRO A 137 -11.80 8.33 -13.01
N VAL A 138 -10.62 7.98 -12.48
CA VAL A 138 -10.45 7.32 -11.18
C VAL A 138 -9.88 8.31 -10.19
N PHE A 139 -10.69 8.81 -9.27
CA PHE A 139 -10.25 9.67 -8.18
C PHE A 139 -10.03 8.87 -6.91
N THR A 140 -8.92 9.14 -6.22
CA THR A 140 -8.57 8.47 -4.95
C THR A 140 -8.11 9.49 -3.90
N TYR A 141 -8.21 9.15 -2.63
CA TYR A 141 -7.88 10.02 -1.51
C TYR A 141 -6.45 9.81 -1.02
N PHE A 142 -5.67 10.88 -1.05
CA PHE A 142 -4.27 10.94 -0.62
C PHE A 142 -4.11 11.72 0.68
N VAL A 143 -3.14 11.33 1.49
CA VAL A 143 -2.64 12.10 2.64
C VAL A 143 -1.22 11.64 2.98
N HIS A 144 -0.21 12.25 2.34
CA HIS A 144 1.19 11.86 2.53
C HIS A 144 2.14 13.02 2.21
N SER A 145 3.35 12.99 2.79
CA SER A 145 4.44 13.95 2.54
C SER A 145 5.62 13.34 1.80
N TYR A 146 5.71 12.01 1.79
CA TYR A 146 6.77 11.23 1.16
C TYR A 146 6.20 10.43 0.01
N GLN A 147 7.01 10.17 -1.01
CA GLN A 147 6.63 9.41 -2.19
C GLN A 147 7.72 8.40 -2.57
N ALA A 148 7.35 7.35 -3.27
CA ALA A 148 8.30 6.42 -3.84
C ALA A 148 8.97 6.99 -5.09
N PHE A 149 10.24 6.64 -5.26
CA PHE A 149 11.03 6.81 -6.49
C PHE A 149 11.46 5.42 -6.95
N CYS A 150 10.87 4.96 -8.03
CA CYS A 150 11.09 3.62 -8.56
C CYS A 150 11.05 3.63 -10.09
N ASP A 151 11.40 2.50 -10.69
CA ASP A 151 11.34 2.28 -12.14
C ASP A 151 9.89 2.38 -12.64
N ASP A 152 9.68 2.96 -13.82
CA ASP A 152 8.37 3.08 -14.46
C ASP A 152 7.65 1.74 -14.66
N ARG A 153 8.39 0.64 -14.83
CA ARG A 153 7.82 -0.72 -14.91
C ARG A 153 7.10 -1.16 -13.62
N ASN A 154 7.43 -0.55 -12.48
CA ASN A 154 6.78 -0.82 -11.22
C ASN A 154 5.56 0.09 -10.96
N ILE A 155 5.30 1.10 -11.82
CA ILE A 155 4.22 2.07 -11.64
C ILE A 155 3.02 1.67 -12.49
N ILE A 156 1.95 1.20 -11.85
CA ILE A 156 0.67 0.91 -12.50
C ILE A 156 -0.09 2.21 -12.79
N ALA A 157 -0.10 3.12 -11.81
CA ALA A 157 -0.73 4.42 -11.93
C ALA A 157 0.02 5.47 -11.10
N TYR A 158 -0.05 6.72 -11.55
CA TYR A 158 0.47 7.87 -10.80
C TYR A 158 -0.61 8.95 -10.69
N CYS A 159 -0.43 9.92 -9.80
CA CYS A 159 -1.16 11.18 -9.85
C CYS A 159 -0.20 12.33 -10.16
N ASP A 160 -0.71 13.37 -10.83
CA ASP A 160 0.04 14.59 -11.07
C ASP A 160 -0.19 15.56 -9.91
N TYR A 161 0.87 15.79 -9.13
CA TYR A 161 0.87 16.73 -8.01
C TYR A 161 2.20 17.50 -7.97
N ASP A 162 2.34 18.46 -8.90
CA ASP A 162 3.60 19.16 -9.20
C ASP A 162 4.71 18.18 -9.63
N GLY A 163 4.32 17.10 -10.28
CA GLY A 163 5.15 16.01 -10.76
C GLY A 163 4.47 14.66 -10.62
N LYS A 164 5.15 13.65 -11.16
CA LYS A 164 4.66 12.27 -11.16
C LYS A 164 4.83 11.64 -9.77
N ILE A 165 3.72 11.42 -9.07
CA ILE A 165 3.71 10.70 -7.79
C ILE A 165 3.20 9.28 -8.02
N PRO A 166 4.03 8.23 -7.85
CA PRO A 166 3.57 6.86 -7.93
C PRO A 166 2.43 6.60 -6.96
N ALA A 167 1.26 6.25 -7.49
CA ALA A 167 0.03 6.09 -6.72
C ALA A 167 -0.37 4.63 -6.52
N LEU A 168 -0.15 3.80 -7.55
CA LEU A 168 -0.34 2.35 -7.49
C LEU A 168 0.90 1.69 -8.09
N VAL A 169 1.54 0.80 -7.34
CA VAL A 169 2.80 0.15 -7.72
C VAL A 169 2.72 -1.36 -7.59
N THR A 170 3.66 -2.06 -8.24
CA THR A 170 3.77 -3.53 -8.17
C THR A 170 5.21 -4.01 -8.35
N ASP A 171 5.51 -5.22 -7.87
CA ASP A 171 6.72 -5.98 -8.23
C ASP A 171 6.56 -6.77 -9.56
N GLY A 172 5.39 -6.68 -10.18
CA GLY A 172 5.02 -7.42 -11.39
C GLY A 172 4.51 -8.85 -11.12
N LYS A 173 4.32 -9.25 -9.86
CA LYS A 173 3.87 -10.60 -9.47
C LYS A 173 2.74 -10.55 -8.44
N PHE A 174 3.09 -10.51 -7.17
CA PHE A 174 2.15 -10.63 -6.06
C PHE A 174 2.10 -9.38 -5.17
N VAL A 175 3.10 -8.50 -5.25
CA VAL A 175 3.18 -7.32 -4.37
C VAL A 175 2.57 -6.11 -5.06
N PHE A 176 1.63 -5.49 -4.37
CA PHE A 176 0.99 -4.25 -4.78
C PHE A 176 1.10 -3.21 -3.67
N GLY A 177 1.17 -1.94 -4.04
CA GLY A 177 1.17 -0.84 -3.10
C GLY A 177 0.30 0.31 -3.59
N ALA A 178 -0.60 0.81 -2.73
CA ALA A 178 -1.42 1.98 -2.95
C ALA A 178 -0.96 3.13 -2.04
N GLN A 179 -0.48 4.24 -2.62
CA GLN A 179 -0.11 5.45 -1.84
C GLN A 179 -1.35 6.13 -1.27
N TYR A 180 -2.45 6.03 -1.98
CA TYR A 180 -3.77 6.47 -1.51
C TYR A 180 -4.40 5.46 -0.57
N HIS A 181 -5.53 5.84 0.01
CA HIS A 181 -6.33 5.00 0.88
C HIS A 181 -7.52 4.42 0.11
N PRO A 182 -7.48 3.19 -0.42
CA PRO A 182 -8.62 2.60 -1.12
C PRO A 182 -9.87 2.53 -0.24
N GLU A 183 -9.71 2.28 1.07
CA GLU A 183 -10.79 2.23 2.05
C GLU A 183 -11.48 3.59 2.28
N LYS A 184 -10.88 4.70 1.77
CA LYS A 184 -11.42 6.06 1.83
C LYS A 184 -11.70 6.66 0.45
N SER A 185 -11.52 5.87 -0.61
CA SER A 185 -11.61 6.33 -2.00
C SER A 185 -12.96 6.02 -2.68
N GLY A 186 -14.03 5.94 -1.87
CA GLY A 186 -15.39 5.72 -2.37
C GLY A 186 -15.58 4.38 -3.08
N GLU A 187 -16.54 4.29 -3.99
CA GLU A 187 -16.87 3.04 -4.68
C GLU A 187 -15.69 2.46 -5.48
N LYS A 188 -14.90 3.32 -6.13
CA LYS A 188 -13.74 2.86 -6.92
C LYS A 188 -12.64 2.28 -6.06
N GLY A 189 -12.39 2.87 -4.89
CA GLY A 189 -11.46 2.30 -3.92
C GLY A 189 -11.96 0.99 -3.32
N LEU A 190 -13.24 0.89 -3.04
CA LEU A 190 -13.87 -0.36 -2.58
C LEU A 190 -13.81 -1.45 -3.67
N GLN A 191 -13.99 -1.09 -4.95
CA GLN A 191 -13.83 -2.04 -6.05
C GLN A 191 -12.39 -2.54 -6.15
N MET A 192 -11.37 -1.70 -5.91
CA MET A 192 -9.97 -2.15 -5.85
C MET A 192 -9.74 -3.18 -4.75
N LEU A 193 -10.37 -3.01 -3.57
CA LEU A 193 -10.29 -3.99 -2.49
C LEU A 193 -10.98 -5.31 -2.85
N ARG A 194 -12.11 -5.28 -3.58
CA ARG A 194 -12.74 -6.49 -4.13
C ARG A 194 -11.83 -7.18 -5.13
N ASN A 195 -11.25 -6.42 -6.05
CA ASN A 195 -10.34 -6.94 -7.05
C ASN A 195 -9.09 -7.58 -6.40
N PHE A 196 -8.60 -6.98 -5.30
CA PHE A 196 -7.50 -7.57 -4.52
C PHE A 196 -7.90 -8.91 -3.87
N GLU A 197 -9.11 -9.01 -3.33
CA GLU A 197 -9.62 -10.27 -2.78
C GLU A 197 -9.78 -11.35 -3.87
N GLU A 198 -10.17 -10.96 -5.09
CA GLU A 198 -10.26 -11.89 -6.22
C GLU A 198 -8.92 -12.49 -6.64
N LEU A 199 -7.81 -11.76 -6.46
CA LEU A 199 -6.46 -12.29 -6.71
C LEU A 199 -6.05 -13.41 -5.75
N ALA A 200 -6.74 -13.51 -4.61
CA ALA A 200 -6.46 -14.50 -3.56
C ALA A 200 -7.26 -15.80 -3.74
N LYS A 201 -8.08 -15.89 -4.80
CA LYS A 201 -8.91 -17.07 -5.11
C LYS A 201 -8.28 -17.91 -6.20
#